data_596c097ef07fc44511235f4cb36cda83
#
_entry.id   596c097ef07fc44511235f4cb36cda83
#
_cell.length_a   1.000
_cell.length_b   1.000
_cell.length_c   1.000
_cell.angle_alpha   90.00
_cell.angle_beta   90.00
_cell.angle_gamma   90.00
#
_symmetry.space_group_name_H-M   'P 1'
#
loop_
_entity.id
_entity.type
_entity.pdbx_description
1 polymer ?
#
loop_
_entity_poly.entity_id
_entity_poly.type
_entity_poly.pdbx_seq_one_letter_code
_entity_poly.pdbx_strand_id
1 'polypeptide(L)'
;FVDQLWLNLVPLYFKEVEFCLEPGANLGHWNIFYRLFGKDRLGNITVDGEPLLFVHFSGWDIQNTDKVSRYTSVSDEEKTPSSWSEISKFYKDGLICHGYEDFTSHPYAFNFFQNSELITLGMRHKYYDLIKSERIDLSPFSNEIYDRLKLETTNSPQGVNKSVRMGNIVKRIVNKILIK
;
A
#
# COMPACT_ATOMS: atom_id res chain seq x y z
N PHE A 1 -2.13 0.73 9.50
CA PHE A 1 -1.97 -0.58 10.13
C PHE A 1 -2.82 -1.55 9.39
N VAL A 2 -2.21 -2.63 9.01
CA VAL A 2 -2.71 -3.59 8.06
C VAL A 2 -2.83 -4.96 8.73
N ASP A 3 -3.50 -5.85 8.08
CA ASP A 3 -3.72 -7.26 8.39
C ASP A 3 -2.46 -8.03 8.82
N GLN A 4 -1.30 -7.68 8.28
CA GLN A 4 -0.02 -8.31 8.60
C GLN A 4 0.32 -8.34 10.10
N LEU A 5 -0.14 -7.37 10.89
CA LEU A 5 0.10 -7.38 12.35
C LEU A 5 -0.58 -8.56 13.05
N TRP A 6 -1.71 -9.02 12.52
CA TRP A 6 -2.42 -10.19 13.06
C TRP A 6 -1.64 -11.48 12.80
N LEU A 7 -0.87 -11.55 11.71
CA LEU A 7 -0.03 -12.71 11.41
C LEU A 7 1.05 -12.95 12.45
N ASN A 8 1.49 -11.92 13.17
CA ASN A 8 2.44 -12.06 14.28
C ASN A 8 1.88 -12.89 15.44
N LEU A 9 0.56 -13.03 15.53
CA LEU A 9 -0.11 -13.83 16.55
C LEU A 9 -0.27 -15.30 16.13
N VAL A 10 -0.10 -15.62 14.85
CA VAL A 10 -0.31 -16.98 14.33
C VAL A 10 0.52 -18.02 15.08
N PRO A 11 1.82 -17.83 15.37
CA PRO A 11 2.61 -18.81 16.12
C PRO A 11 2.16 -19.02 17.56
N LEU A 12 1.38 -18.09 18.11
CA LEU A 12 0.83 -18.21 19.47
C LEU A 12 -0.43 -19.09 19.51
N TYR A 13 -1.21 -19.07 18.43
CA TYR A 13 -2.50 -19.75 18.38
C TYR A 13 -2.45 -21.09 17.65
N PHE A 14 -1.48 -21.27 16.75
CA PHE A 14 -1.35 -22.47 15.93
C PHE A 14 -0.01 -23.17 16.21
N LYS A 15 -0.05 -24.48 16.43
CA LYS A 15 1.15 -25.27 16.76
C LYS A 15 1.95 -25.68 15.52
N GLU A 16 1.26 -25.82 14.38
CA GLU A 16 1.86 -26.28 13.12
C GLU A 16 2.13 -25.06 12.22
N VAL A 17 3.15 -24.27 12.61
CA VAL A 17 3.57 -23.07 11.88
C VAL A 17 5.04 -23.21 11.52
N GLU A 18 5.35 -23.13 10.26
CA GLU A 18 6.70 -22.99 9.74
C GLU A 18 6.94 -21.56 9.24
N PHE A 19 8.14 -21.04 9.52
CA PHE A 19 8.61 -19.77 8.97
C PHE A 19 9.42 -20.05 7.70
N CYS A 20 9.00 -19.45 6.59
CA CYS A 20 9.80 -19.47 5.37
C CYS A 20 10.97 -18.48 5.54
N LEU A 21 12.17 -19.04 5.69
CA LEU A 21 13.42 -18.27 5.85
C LEU A 21 14.23 -18.17 4.56
N GLU A 22 13.66 -18.59 3.43
CA GLU A 22 14.32 -18.58 2.13
C GLU A 22 14.66 -17.15 1.70
N PRO A 23 15.91 -16.83 1.37
CA PRO A 23 16.34 -15.47 1.00
C PRO A 23 15.57 -14.90 -0.19
N GLY A 24 15.18 -15.76 -1.14
CA GLY A 24 14.41 -15.38 -2.32
C GLY A 24 12.91 -15.17 -2.11
N ALA A 25 12.41 -15.38 -0.88
CA ALA A 25 11.01 -15.20 -0.56
C ALA A 25 10.73 -13.76 -0.07
N ASN A 26 9.57 -13.22 -0.48
CA ASN A 26 9.03 -11.93 -0.02
C ASN A 26 10.01 -10.76 -0.16
N LEU A 27 10.65 -10.66 -1.32
CA LEU A 27 11.45 -9.48 -1.65
C LEU A 27 10.55 -8.28 -1.89
N GLY A 28 10.93 -7.15 -1.31
CA GLY A 28 10.25 -5.88 -1.48
C GLY A 28 11.19 -4.71 -1.18
N HIS A 29 10.70 -3.48 -1.32
CA HIS A 29 11.50 -2.26 -1.10
C HIS A 29 12.13 -2.16 0.29
N TRP A 30 11.68 -2.97 1.25
CA TRP A 30 12.22 -3.00 2.63
C TRP A 30 13.46 -3.88 2.79
N ASN A 31 13.75 -4.80 1.87
CA ASN A 31 14.87 -5.74 2.01
C ASN A 31 15.70 -5.96 0.72
N ILE A 32 15.21 -5.62 -0.45
CA ILE A 32 15.84 -5.91 -1.74
C ILE A 32 17.26 -5.30 -1.87
N PHE A 33 17.50 -4.15 -1.27
CA PHE A 33 18.77 -3.41 -1.34
C PHE A 33 19.90 -4.02 -0.49
N TYR A 34 19.58 -5.00 0.34
CA TYR A 34 20.51 -5.68 1.25
C TYR A 34 20.77 -7.13 0.85
N ARG A 35 20.31 -7.53 -0.35
CA ARG A 35 20.45 -8.87 -0.86
C ARG A 35 21.46 -8.92 -2.01
N LEU A 36 22.18 -10.05 -2.12
CA LEU A 36 23.10 -10.32 -3.22
C LEU A 36 22.36 -11.04 -4.32
N PHE A 37 22.25 -10.39 -5.48
CA PHE A 37 21.61 -10.97 -6.64
C PHE A 37 22.63 -11.64 -7.55
N GLY A 38 22.27 -12.79 -8.09
CA GLY A 38 23.07 -13.56 -9.03
C GLY A 38 22.20 -14.32 -10.04
N LYS A 39 22.84 -15.23 -10.77
CA LYS A 39 22.14 -16.16 -11.66
C LYS A 39 22.67 -17.59 -11.45
N ASP A 40 21.79 -18.56 -11.52
CA ASP A 40 22.15 -19.96 -11.52
C ASP A 40 22.70 -20.38 -12.91
N ARG A 41 23.06 -21.66 -13.04
CA ARG A 41 23.61 -22.21 -14.31
C ARG A 41 22.60 -22.22 -15.45
N LEU A 42 21.33 -22.10 -15.18
CA LEU A 42 20.23 -22.03 -16.14
C LEU A 42 19.85 -20.60 -16.48
N GLY A 43 20.46 -19.60 -15.82
CA GLY A 43 20.18 -18.18 -16.01
C GLY A 43 19.03 -17.66 -15.14
N ASN A 44 18.48 -18.46 -14.24
CA ASN A 44 17.45 -18.00 -13.31
C ASN A 44 18.04 -17.07 -12.25
N ILE A 45 17.27 -16.08 -11.82
CA ILE A 45 17.70 -15.13 -10.80
C ILE A 45 17.80 -15.84 -9.45
N THR A 46 18.91 -15.59 -8.76
CA THR A 46 19.14 -16.05 -7.38
C THR A 46 19.31 -14.87 -6.44
N VAL A 47 19.03 -15.10 -5.16
CA VAL A 47 19.14 -14.14 -4.07
C VAL A 47 19.90 -14.79 -2.92
N ASP A 48 21.05 -14.22 -2.56
CA ASP A 48 21.98 -14.78 -1.57
C ASP A 48 22.38 -16.25 -1.87
N GLY A 49 22.41 -16.61 -3.17
CA GLY A 49 22.74 -17.95 -3.67
C GLY A 49 21.55 -18.88 -3.86
N GLU A 50 20.37 -18.56 -3.34
CA GLU A 50 19.15 -19.37 -3.42
C GLU A 50 18.19 -18.84 -4.50
N PRO A 51 17.27 -19.67 -5.03
CA PRO A 51 16.33 -19.23 -6.06
C PRO A 51 15.46 -18.05 -5.63
N LEU A 52 15.23 -17.10 -6.53
CA LEU A 52 14.19 -16.09 -6.35
C LEU A 52 12.82 -16.78 -6.40
N LEU A 53 12.05 -16.69 -5.32
CA LEU A 53 10.72 -17.30 -5.20
C LEU A 53 9.61 -16.31 -5.54
N PHE A 54 9.57 -15.14 -4.90
CA PHE A 54 8.61 -14.10 -5.25
C PHE A 54 9.03 -12.70 -4.80
N VAL A 55 8.50 -11.70 -5.50
CA VAL A 55 8.69 -10.28 -5.23
C VAL A 55 7.35 -9.63 -4.89
N HIS A 56 7.35 -8.80 -3.87
CA HIS A 56 6.21 -7.97 -3.50
C HIS A 56 6.37 -6.57 -4.09
N PHE A 57 5.67 -6.27 -5.16
CA PHE A 57 5.74 -4.98 -5.88
C PHE A 57 4.99 -3.84 -5.19
N SER A 58 5.20 -3.67 -3.88
CA SER A 58 4.55 -2.61 -3.11
C SER A 58 5.02 -1.22 -3.52
N GLY A 59 4.09 -0.40 -3.99
CA GLY A 59 4.39 0.96 -4.44
C GLY A 59 5.18 1.06 -5.74
N TRP A 60 5.34 -0.04 -6.46
CA TRP A 60 5.92 -0.05 -7.80
C TRP A 60 4.99 0.66 -8.81
N ASP A 61 5.59 1.27 -9.82
CA ASP A 61 4.87 2.01 -10.85
C ASP A 61 5.23 1.46 -12.24
N ILE A 62 4.21 1.03 -12.99
CA ILE A 62 4.36 0.50 -14.35
C ILE A 62 4.92 1.54 -15.33
N GLN A 63 4.76 2.84 -15.04
CA GLN A 63 5.29 3.93 -15.85
C GLN A 63 6.75 4.26 -15.51
N ASN A 64 7.23 3.83 -14.34
CA ASN A 64 8.60 4.05 -13.88
C ASN A 64 9.21 2.76 -13.34
N THR A 65 9.47 1.82 -14.23
CA THR A 65 9.89 0.45 -13.92
C THR A 65 11.29 0.34 -13.34
N ASP A 66 12.13 1.35 -13.53
CA ASP A 66 13.51 1.37 -13.00
C ASP A 66 13.53 1.59 -11.50
N LYS A 67 12.48 2.22 -10.97
CA LYS A 67 12.33 2.44 -9.55
C LYS A 67 11.68 1.24 -8.85
N VAL A 68 12.30 0.79 -7.76
CA VAL A 68 11.78 -0.36 -7.00
C VAL A 68 10.43 -0.04 -6.36
N SER A 69 10.27 1.16 -5.79
CA SER A 69 9.03 1.59 -5.16
C SER A 69 9.02 3.11 -4.95
N ARG A 70 7.83 3.70 -4.92
CA ARG A 70 7.65 5.11 -4.49
C ARG A 70 8.02 5.37 -3.03
N TYR A 71 8.24 4.33 -2.25
CA TYR A 71 8.61 4.41 -0.84
C TYR A 71 10.12 4.33 -0.60
N THR A 72 10.93 4.09 -1.65
CA THR A 72 12.39 4.05 -1.55
C THR A 72 12.98 5.44 -1.38
N SER A 73 14.02 5.53 -0.54
CA SER A 73 14.83 6.74 -0.43
C SER A 73 15.81 6.86 -1.61
N VAL A 74 16.33 8.07 -1.86
CA VAL A 74 17.33 8.29 -2.91
C VAL A 74 18.59 7.44 -2.66
N SER A 75 19.02 7.31 -1.41
CA SER A 75 20.19 6.50 -1.04
C SER A 75 19.99 4.99 -1.24
N ASP A 76 18.76 4.52 -1.23
CA ASP A 76 18.43 3.11 -1.50
C ASP A 76 18.33 2.87 -3.02
N GLU A 77 17.86 3.85 -3.79
CA GLU A 77 17.79 3.75 -5.26
C GLU A 77 19.16 3.52 -5.88
N GLU A 78 20.23 4.11 -5.33
CA GLU A 78 21.62 3.87 -5.75
C GLU A 78 22.09 2.42 -5.54
N LYS A 79 21.42 1.67 -4.67
CA LYS A 79 21.70 0.25 -4.37
C LYS A 79 20.78 -0.70 -5.13
N THR A 80 19.99 -0.19 -6.08
CA THR A 80 19.06 -1.03 -6.85
C THR A 80 19.84 -2.16 -7.54
N PRO A 81 19.46 -3.44 -7.32
CA PRO A 81 20.15 -4.56 -7.93
C PRO A 81 20.10 -4.51 -9.46
N SER A 82 21.17 -4.91 -10.15
CA SER A 82 21.20 -4.96 -11.62
C SER A 82 20.12 -5.89 -12.20
N SER A 83 19.72 -6.93 -11.47
CA SER A 83 18.63 -7.83 -11.85
C SER A 83 17.24 -7.20 -11.75
N TRP A 84 17.09 -6.02 -11.12
CA TRP A 84 15.80 -5.38 -10.98
C TRP A 84 15.10 -5.08 -12.30
N SER A 85 15.85 -4.60 -13.28
CA SER A 85 15.32 -4.30 -14.62
C SER A 85 14.68 -5.54 -15.26
N GLU A 86 15.29 -6.72 -15.13
CA GLU A 86 14.75 -7.98 -15.64
C GLU A 86 13.48 -8.39 -14.88
N ILE A 87 13.51 -8.32 -13.54
CA ILE A 87 12.36 -8.64 -12.68
C ILE A 87 11.18 -7.72 -12.98
N SER A 88 11.44 -6.42 -13.03
CA SER A 88 10.44 -5.39 -13.27
C SER A 88 9.82 -5.50 -14.67
N LYS A 89 10.65 -5.76 -15.68
CA LYS A 89 10.19 -6.00 -17.05
C LYS A 89 9.31 -7.24 -17.13
N PHE A 90 9.71 -8.35 -16.54
CA PHE A 90 8.92 -9.59 -16.53
C PHE A 90 7.53 -9.35 -15.92
N TYR A 91 7.47 -8.62 -14.80
CA TYR A 91 6.19 -8.29 -14.17
C TYR A 91 5.33 -7.36 -15.03
N LYS A 92 5.93 -6.31 -15.60
CA LYS A 92 5.26 -5.39 -16.53
C LYS A 92 4.66 -6.12 -17.73
N ASP A 93 5.47 -6.95 -18.40
CA ASP A 93 5.04 -7.70 -19.57
C ASP A 93 3.87 -8.63 -19.22
N GLY A 94 3.94 -9.28 -18.05
CA GLY A 94 2.85 -10.09 -17.53
C GLY A 94 1.56 -9.29 -17.30
N LEU A 95 1.64 -8.13 -16.68
CA LEU A 95 0.47 -7.26 -16.46
C LEU A 95 -0.17 -6.82 -17.79
N ILE A 96 0.63 -6.39 -18.76
CA ILE A 96 0.14 -5.96 -20.07
C ILE A 96 -0.51 -7.13 -20.80
N CYS A 97 0.14 -8.30 -20.82
CA CYS A 97 -0.39 -9.50 -21.47
C CYS A 97 -1.75 -9.94 -20.88
N HIS A 98 -1.98 -9.67 -19.59
CA HIS A 98 -3.23 -10.03 -18.90
C HIS A 98 -4.23 -8.87 -18.80
N GLY A 99 -4.13 -7.87 -19.68
CA GLY A 99 -5.17 -6.86 -19.85
C GLY A 99 -5.11 -5.68 -18.86
N TYR A 100 -3.92 -5.36 -18.34
CA TYR A 100 -3.74 -4.23 -17.40
C TYR A 100 -4.37 -2.93 -17.90
N GLU A 101 -4.18 -2.59 -19.18
CA GLU A 101 -4.69 -1.34 -19.76
C GLU A 101 -6.23 -1.32 -19.80
N ASP A 102 -6.83 -2.47 -20.14
CA ASP A 102 -8.29 -2.62 -20.18
C ASP A 102 -8.87 -2.47 -18.76
N PHE A 103 -8.38 -3.24 -17.79
CA PHE A 103 -8.86 -3.17 -16.42
C PHE A 103 -8.67 -1.79 -15.77
N THR A 104 -7.56 -1.12 -16.04
CA THR A 104 -7.29 0.22 -15.47
C THR A 104 -8.10 1.33 -16.13
N SER A 105 -8.66 1.10 -17.33
CA SER A 105 -9.56 2.03 -18.00
C SER A 105 -10.94 2.11 -17.35
N HIS A 106 -11.33 1.07 -16.61
CA HIS A 106 -12.64 1.01 -15.96
C HIS A 106 -12.68 1.87 -14.70
N PRO A 107 -13.71 2.72 -14.54
CA PRO A 107 -13.87 3.52 -13.34
C PRO A 107 -14.13 2.63 -12.12
N TYR A 108 -13.44 2.89 -11.02
CA TYR A 108 -13.68 2.19 -9.76
C TYR A 108 -15.01 2.60 -9.15
N ALA A 109 -15.99 1.68 -9.13
CA ALA A 109 -17.37 1.97 -8.73
C ALA A 109 -17.49 2.62 -7.33
N PHE A 110 -16.63 2.24 -6.38
CA PHE A 110 -16.62 2.81 -5.03
C PHE A 110 -15.99 4.20 -4.93
N ASN A 111 -15.66 4.82 -6.07
CA ASN A 111 -15.31 6.24 -6.12
C ASN A 111 -16.52 7.14 -6.35
N PHE A 112 -17.70 6.58 -6.54
CA PHE A 112 -18.89 7.37 -6.89
C PHE A 112 -20.04 7.05 -5.94
N PHE A 113 -20.87 8.07 -5.69
CA PHE A 113 -22.19 7.90 -5.10
C PHE A 113 -23.17 7.32 -6.13
N GLN A 114 -24.35 6.92 -5.68
CA GLN A 114 -25.42 6.40 -6.56
C GLN A 114 -25.85 7.40 -7.65
N ASN A 115 -25.69 8.70 -7.41
CA ASN A 115 -25.95 9.78 -8.39
C ASN A 115 -24.78 10.04 -9.34
N SER A 116 -23.76 9.17 -9.36
CA SER A 116 -22.54 9.28 -10.16
C SER A 116 -21.61 10.44 -9.78
N GLU A 117 -21.85 11.13 -8.68
CA GLU A 117 -20.94 12.17 -8.17
C GLU A 117 -19.71 11.53 -7.51
N LEU A 118 -18.54 12.14 -7.72
CA LEU A 118 -17.25 11.64 -7.22
C LEU A 118 -17.17 11.80 -5.70
N ILE A 119 -16.77 10.72 -5.03
CA ILE A 119 -16.47 10.72 -3.59
C ILE A 119 -15.05 11.25 -3.37
N THR A 120 -14.95 12.49 -2.96
CA THR A 120 -13.67 13.12 -2.65
C THR A 120 -13.04 12.60 -1.35
N LEU A 121 -11.72 12.79 -1.18
CA LEU A 121 -11.05 12.45 0.08
C LEU A 121 -11.65 13.21 1.28
N GLY A 122 -12.03 14.48 1.08
CA GLY A 122 -12.71 15.28 2.11
C GLY A 122 -14.05 14.69 2.53
N MET A 123 -14.83 14.17 1.59
CA MET A 123 -16.09 13.48 1.90
C MET A 123 -15.86 12.18 2.66
N ARG A 124 -14.80 11.41 2.34
CA ARG A 124 -14.45 10.18 3.08
C ARG A 124 -14.10 10.48 4.54
N HIS A 125 -13.34 11.54 4.80
CA HIS A 125 -13.02 11.98 6.17
C HIS A 125 -14.27 12.42 6.92
N LYS A 126 -15.14 13.22 6.31
CA LYS A 126 -16.40 13.64 6.93
C LYS A 126 -17.33 12.47 7.24
N TYR A 127 -17.46 11.53 6.31
CA TYR A 127 -18.24 10.32 6.55
C TYR A 127 -17.69 9.53 7.74
N TYR A 128 -16.36 9.42 7.85
CA TYR A 128 -15.70 8.76 8.98
C TYR A 128 -16.01 9.46 10.31
N ASP A 129 -15.99 10.79 10.35
CA ASP A 129 -16.35 11.55 11.54
C ASP A 129 -17.84 11.41 11.87
N LEU A 130 -18.69 11.37 10.85
CA LEU A 130 -20.13 11.18 10.98
C LEU A 130 -20.47 9.82 11.60
N ILE A 131 -19.88 8.71 11.14
CA ILE A 131 -20.12 7.38 11.72
C ILE A 131 -19.56 7.21 13.13
N LYS A 132 -18.62 8.06 13.54
CA LYS A 132 -18.11 8.08 14.93
C LYS A 132 -19.05 8.80 15.89
N SER A 133 -19.75 9.82 15.41
CA SER A 133 -20.66 10.66 16.22
C SER A 133 -22.09 10.11 16.26
N GLU A 134 -22.50 9.42 15.21
CA GLU A 134 -23.86 8.93 15.03
C GLU A 134 -23.87 7.46 14.57
N ARG A 135 -24.93 6.74 14.96
CA ARG A 135 -25.22 5.43 14.37
C ARG A 135 -25.90 5.65 13.00
N ILE A 136 -25.19 5.33 11.92
CA ILE A 136 -25.69 5.45 10.56
C ILE A 136 -25.99 4.06 10.01
N ASP A 137 -27.21 3.85 9.57
CA ASP A 137 -27.69 2.61 8.97
C ASP A 137 -27.95 2.77 7.46
N LEU A 138 -27.19 3.67 6.83
CA LEU A 138 -27.30 3.99 5.42
C LEU A 138 -26.04 3.53 4.68
N SER A 139 -26.23 3.12 3.42
CA SER A 139 -25.09 2.83 2.54
C SER A 139 -24.20 4.09 2.39
N PRO A 140 -22.88 3.98 2.56
CA PRO A 140 -21.95 5.10 2.38
C PRO A 140 -21.97 5.72 0.98
N PHE A 141 -22.56 5.02 0.00
CA PHE A 141 -22.65 5.43 -1.39
C PHE A 141 -24.03 6.03 -1.75
N SER A 142 -24.97 6.12 -0.80
CA SER A 142 -26.33 6.60 -1.05
C SER A 142 -26.37 8.09 -1.36
N ASN A 143 -27.40 8.50 -2.10
CA ASN A 143 -27.66 9.92 -2.38
C ASN A 143 -27.92 10.70 -1.09
N GLU A 144 -28.55 10.08 -0.09
CA GLU A 144 -28.82 10.71 1.20
C GLU A 144 -27.52 11.06 1.93
N ILE A 145 -26.52 10.16 1.93
CA ILE A 145 -25.20 10.46 2.47
C ILE A 145 -24.49 11.54 1.67
N TYR A 146 -24.58 11.53 0.34
CA TYR A 146 -24.06 12.62 -0.49
C TYR A 146 -24.61 13.98 -0.08
N ASP A 147 -25.92 14.11 0.06
CA ASP A 147 -26.58 15.35 0.43
C ASP A 147 -26.17 15.83 1.83
N ARG A 148 -26.09 14.93 2.80
CA ARG A 148 -25.59 15.25 4.16
C ARG A 148 -24.16 15.79 4.13
N LEU A 149 -23.26 15.11 3.43
CA LEU A 149 -21.85 15.51 3.35
C LEU A 149 -21.65 16.82 2.59
N LYS A 150 -22.53 17.13 1.63
CA LYS A 150 -22.51 18.38 0.86
C LYS A 150 -23.00 19.56 1.69
N LEU A 151 -24.07 19.41 2.46
CA LEU A 151 -24.60 20.45 3.35
C LEU A 151 -23.58 20.90 4.39
N GLU A 152 -22.80 19.97 4.95
CA GLU A 152 -21.73 20.31 5.89
C GLU A 152 -20.55 21.06 5.25
N THR A 153 -20.37 20.96 3.92
CA THR A 153 -19.34 21.71 3.19
C THR A 153 -19.70 23.17 3.00
N THR A 154 -20.98 23.51 2.89
CA THR A 154 -21.45 24.89 2.73
C THR A 154 -21.48 25.68 4.03
N ASN A 155 -21.49 25.01 5.17
CA ASN A 155 -21.56 25.61 6.50
C ASN A 155 -20.20 25.77 7.21
N SER A 156 -19.10 25.38 6.60
CA SER A 156 -17.76 25.60 7.17
C SER A 156 -17.24 26.98 6.74
N PRO A 157 -16.88 27.88 7.68
CA PRO A 157 -16.20 29.13 7.33
C PRO A 157 -14.90 28.81 6.62
N GLN A 158 -14.68 29.44 5.47
CA GLN A 158 -13.43 29.37 4.73
C GLN A 158 -12.27 29.80 5.64
N GLY A 159 -11.32 28.96 5.80
CA GLY A 159 -10.01 29.31 6.36
C GLY A 159 -9.66 28.66 7.66
N VAL A 160 -9.06 27.49 7.59
CA VAL A 160 -7.81 27.17 8.33
C VAL A 160 -7.12 26.03 7.59
N ASN A 161 -6.07 26.36 6.85
CA ASN A 161 -5.06 25.40 6.41
C ASN A 161 -4.37 24.82 7.65
N LYS A 162 -4.90 23.75 8.21
CA LYS A 162 -4.16 22.93 9.16
C LYS A 162 -3.48 21.81 8.37
N SER A 163 -2.24 22.04 7.98
CA SER A 163 -1.31 20.94 7.72
C SER A 163 -1.22 20.12 9.01
N VAL A 164 -2.00 19.06 9.09
CA VAL A 164 -1.91 18.12 10.22
C VAL A 164 -0.58 17.41 10.09
N ARG A 165 0.41 17.87 10.86
CA ARG A 165 1.67 17.18 11.08
C ARG A 165 1.38 15.80 11.67
N MET A 166 1.38 14.77 10.84
CA MET A 166 1.35 13.36 11.27
C MET A 166 2.56 12.95 12.14
N GLY A 167 3.53 13.86 12.34
CA GLY A 167 4.74 13.60 13.11
C GLY A 167 4.58 13.47 14.62
N ASN A 168 3.47 13.91 15.22
CA ASN A 168 3.37 13.98 16.68
C ASN A 168 2.68 12.79 17.36
N ILE A 169 1.94 11.96 16.62
CA ILE A 169 1.26 10.80 17.22
C ILE A 169 2.24 9.63 17.36
N VAL A 170 3.12 9.42 16.37
CA VAL A 170 4.13 8.35 16.41
C VAL A 170 5.15 8.61 17.53
N LYS A 171 5.60 9.87 17.75
CA LYS A 171 6.51 10.21 18.86
C LYS A 171 5.90 9.98 20.25
N ARG A 172 4.59 10.13 20.42
CA ARG A 172 3.91 9.88 21.72
C ARG A 172 3.79 8.41 22.06
N ILE A 173 3.70 7.54 21.07
CA ILE A 173 3.59 6.07 21.29
C ILE A 173 4.97 5.48 21.59
N VAL A 174 6.01 5.90 20.85
CA VAL A 174 7.39 5.41 21.05
C VAL A 174 7.92 5.81 22.42
N ASN A 175 7.67 7.04 22.89
CA ASN A 175 8.10 7.49 24.22
C ASN A 175 7.35 6.83 25.40
N LYS A 176 6.21 6.19 25.18
CA LYS A 176 5.50 5.42 26.21
C LYS A 176 5.95 3.96 26.34
N ILE A 177 6.68 3.45 25.35
CA ILE A 177 7.16 2.05 25.34
C ILE A 177 8.59 1.94 25.86
N LEU A 178 9.37 3.05 25.83
CA LEU A 178 10.77 3.06 26.24
C LEU A 178 11.00 3.51 27.70
N ILE A 179 9.93 3.74 28.47
CA ILE A 179 10.01 4.06 29.91
C ILE A 179 9.18 3.03 30.70
N LYS A 180 9.63 1.80 30.65
CA LYS A 180 9.36 0.78 31.69
C LYS A 180 10.48 -0.25 31.64
#